data_efab4e3906090b7e7ec38ca67159bed4
#
_entry.id   efab4e3906090b7e7ec38ca67159bed4
#
_cell.length_a   1.000
_cell.length_b   1.000
_cell.length_c   1.000
_cell.angle_alpha   90.00
_cell.angle_beta   90.00
_cell.angle_gamma   90.00
#
_symmetry.space_group_name_H-M   'P 1'
#
loop_
_entity.id
_entity.type
_entity.pdbx_description
1 polymer ?
#
loop_
_entity_poly.entity_id
_entity_poly.type
_entity_poly.pdbx_seq_one_letter_code
_entity_poly.pdbx_strand_id
1 'polypeptide(L)'
;MVRPVYEEAPGVKERLRHLVKVLGFSHVDLSRVFCVRSRGARTRAVARIYCLPRVWREVLGLPPMYVVEVVSEKFDQLSQEEKDLVLIHELLHIPKGFTGGLRRHGPHINDKVARELLRRLKNLGTEI
;
A
#
# COMPACT_ATOMS: atom_id res chain seq x y z
N MET A 1 5.20 22.81 -17.38
CA MET A 1 5.21 21.42 -16.88
C MET A 1 4.57 21.37 -15.50
N VAL A 2 3.49 20.60 -15.39
CA VAL A 2 2.76 20.48 -14.13
C VAL A 2 3.41 19.37 -13.30
N ARG A 3 3.84 19.69 -12.10
CA ARG A 3 4.38 18.71 -11.15
C ARG A 3 3.24 18.16 -10.29
N PRO A 4 3.23 16.88 -9.97
CA PRO A 4 2.27 16.36 -9.02
C PRO A 4 2.46 16.99 -7.64
N VAL A 5 1.36 17.19 -6.95
CA VAL A 5 1.39 17.64 -5.56
C VAL A 5 1.17 16.43 -4.67
N TYR A 6 1.96 16.30 -3.61
CA TYR A 6 1.82 15.23 -2.63
C TYR A 6 1.30 15.79 -1.31
N GLU A 7 0.33 15.11 -0.75
CA GLU A 7 -0.24 15.45 0.54
C GLU A 7 -0.30 14.20 1.41
N GLU A 8 -0.24 14.37 2.72
CA GLU A 8 -0.47 13.24 3.62
C GLU A 8 -1.88 12.69 3.42
N ALA A 9 -2.02 11.37 3.55
CA ALA A 9 -3.29 10.68 3.38
C ALA A 9 -3.64 9.89 4.65
N PRO A 10 -4.04 10.58 5.74
CA PRO A 10 -4.33 9.91 7.01
C PRO A 10 -5.46 8.90 6.93
N GLY A 11 -6.47 9.17 6.10
CA GLY A 11 -7.55 8.21 5.88
C GLY A 11 -7.08 6.91 5.24
N VAL A 12 -6.15 6.99 4.30
CA VAL A 12 -5.54 5.82 3.68
C VAL A 12 -4.72 5.06 4.72
N LYS A 13 -3.97 5.76 5.54
CA LYS A 13 -3.15 5.16 6.61
C LYS A 13 -4.04 4.39 7.60
N GLU A 14 -5.16 4.98 8.00
CA GLU A 14 -6.09 4.31 8.91
C GLU A 14 -6.69 3.06 8.25
N ARG A 15 -7.00 3.13 6.97
CA ARG A 15 -7.53 1.95 6.26
C ARG A 15 -6.47 0.86 6.14
N LEU A 16 -5.20 1.21 5.86
CA LEU A 16 -4.10 0.25 5.87
C LEU A 16 -3.95 -0.41 7.23
N ARG A 17 -4.06 0.36 8.30
CA ARG A 17 -3.99 -0.18 9.66
C ARG A 17 -5.05 -1.25 9.90
N HIS A 18 -6.27 -0.97 9.46
CA HIS A 18 -7.37 -1.93 9.56
C HIS A 18 -7.09 -3.20 8.75
N LEU A 19 -6.65 -3.04 7.49
CA LEU A 19 -6.36 -4.18 6.61
C LEU A 19 -5.23 -5.05 7.17
N VAL A 20 -4.16 -4.44 7.63
CA VAL A 20 -3.02 -5.14 8.23
C VAL A 20 -3.47 -5.96 9.44
N LYS A 21 -4.29 -5.36 10.30
CA LYS A 21 -4.81 -6.01 11.50
C LYS A 21 -5.70 -7.19 11.16
N VAL A 22 -6.71 -6.97 10.32
CA VAL A 22 -7.72 -7.99 10.01
C VAL A 22 -7.15 -9.13 9.19
N LEU A 23 -6.26 -8.83 8.24
CA LEU A 23 -5.64 -9.85 7.38
C LEU A 23 -4.43 -10.52 8.02
N GLY A 24 -4.02 -10.08 9.21
CA GLY A 24 -2.89 -10.68 9.90
C GLY A 24 -1.54 -10.44 9.25
N PHE A 25 -1.36 -9.29 8.63
CA PHE A 25 -0.07 -8.92 8.00
C PHE A 25 0.93 -8.44 9.06
N SER A 26 1.29 -9.33 9.98
CA SER A 26 2.15 -9.02 11.12
C SER A 26 3.57 -8.58 10.72
N HIS A 27 3.97 -8.86 9.47
CA HIS A 27 5.28 -8.46 8.97
C HIS A 27 5.34 -6.97 8.59
N VAL A 28 4.21 -6.28 8.52
CA VAL A 28 4.16 -4.88 8.12
C VAL A 28 4.29 -3.98 9.34
N ASP A 29 5.41 -3.28 9.45
CA ASP A 29 5.62 -2.27 10.49
C ASP A 29 5.04 -0.95 10.03
N LEU A 30 3.82 -0.64 10.46
CA LEU A 30 3.09 0.54 10.04
C LEU A 30 3.74 1.86 10.46
N SER A 31 4.60 1.83 11.49
CA SER A 31 5.34 3.04 11.87
C SER A 31 6.36 3.46 10.81
N ARG A 32 6.65 2.57 9.86
CA ARG A 32 7.60 2.81 8.76
C ARG A 32 6.96 2.72 7.38
N VAL A 33 5.64 2.78 7.34
CA VAL A 33 4.86 2.87 6.11
C VAL A 33 4.12 4.19 6.11
N PHE A 34 4.43 5.03 5.15
CA PHE A 34 3.85 6.35 5.01
C PHE A 34 2.84 6.35 3.88
N CYS A 35 1.75 7.08 4.04
CA CYS A 35 0.70 7.13 3.04
C CYS A 35 0.53 8.56 2.56
N VAL A 36 0.58 8.73 1.24
CA VAL A 36 0.40 10.02 0.58
C VAL A 36 -0.63 9.89 -0.53
N ARG A 37 -1.23 11.01 -0.87
CA ARG A 37 -2.03 11.12 -2.07
C ARG A 37 -1.37 12.10 -3.02
N SER A 38 -1.39 11.77 -4.30
CA SER A 38 -0.90 12.66 -5.33
C SER A 38 -2.07 13.28 -6.10
N ARG A 39 -1.86 14.50 -6.59
CA ARG A 39 -2.77 15.19 -7.49
C ARG A 39 -1.96 15.64 -8.70
N GLY A 40 -2.50 15.41 -9.89
CA GLY A 40 -1.83 15.80 -11.12
C GLY A 40 -0.72 14.86 -11.56
N ALA A 41 -0.64 13.67 -10.99
CA ALA A 41 0.35 12.67 -11.42
C ALA A 41 -0.03 12.11 -12.79
N ARG A 42 0.97 12.02 -13.68
CA ARG A 42 0.80 11.41 -15.01
C ARG A 42 1.17 9.94 -14.92
N THR A 43 0.20 9.11 -14.59
CA THR A 43 0.39 7.67 -14.46
C THR A 43 -0.92 6.96 -14.74
N ARG A 44 -0.83 5.71 -15.19
CA ARG A 44 -2.00 4.83 -15.32
C ARG A 44 -2.32 4.14 -14.00
N ALA A 45 -1.39 4.16 -13.06
CA ALA A 45 -1.57 3.50 -11.77
C ALA A 45 -2.64 4.21 -10.93
N VAL A 46 -3.42 3.44 -10.19
CA VAL A 46 -4.37 3.94 -9.20
C VAL A 46 -3.65 4.19 -7.87
N ALA A 47 -2.70 3.33 -7.58
CA ALA A 47 -1.81 3.46 -6.42
C ALA A 47 -0.48 2.84 -6.76
N ARG A 48 0.54 3.18 -6.00
CA ARG A 48 1.87 2.59 -6.16
C ARG A 48 2.61 2.64 -4.84
N ILE A 49 3.59 1.76 -4.70
CA ILE A 49 4.39 1.68 -3.49
C ILE A 49 5.87 1.93 -3.83
N TYR A 50 6.54 2.63 -2.95
CA TYR A 50 7.97 2.93 -3.06
C TYR A 50 8.67 2.38 -1.84
N CYS A 51 9.88 1.86 -2.04
CA CYS A 51 10.77 1.55 -0.94
C CYS A 51 11.91 2.56 -0.91
N LEU A 52 12.41 2.85 0.29
CA LEU A 52 13.58 3.69 0.44
C LEU A 52 14.79 2.91 -0.09
N PRO A 53 15.54 3.43 -1.08
CA PRO A 53 16.69 2.71 -1.64
C PRO A 53 17.74 2.37 -0.59
N ARG A 54 18.35 1.20 -0.75
CA ARG A 54 19.35 0.71 0.21
C ARG A 54 20.49 1.69 0.44
N VAL A 55 20.97 2.33 -0.63
CA VAL A 55 22.08 3.29 -0.51
C VAL A 55 21.71 4.45 0.41
N TRP A 56 20.47 4.93 0.34
CA TRP A 56 19.98 5.99 1.23
C TRP A 56 19.94 5.53 2.67
N ARG A 57 19.47 4.29 2.89
CA ARG A 57 19.38 3.74 4.24
C ARG A 57 20.74 3.60 4.88
N GLU A 58 21.72 3.09 4.13
CA GLU A 58 23.07 2.92 4.66
C GLU A 58 23.77 4.25 4.93
N VAL A 59 23.65 5.21 4.03
CA VAL A 59 24.30 6.51 4.19
C VAL A 59 23.69 7.30 5.35
N LEU A 60 22.38 7.27 5.51
CA LEU A 60 21.68 8.04 6.53
C LEU A 60 21.41 7.28 7.83
N GLY A 61 21.76 6.00 7.89
CA GLY A 61 21.48 5.18 9.06
C GLY A 61 20.00 4.93 9.28
N LEU A 62 19.23 4.78 8.20
CA LEU A 62 17.79 4.61 8.28
C LEU A 62 17.39 3.14 8.10
N PRO A 63 16.30 2.72 8.77
CA PRO A 63 15.73 1.40 8.57
C PRO A 63 14.93 1.30 7.27
N PRO A 64 14.46 0.11 6.89
CA PRO A 64 13.52 -0.03 5.78
C PRO A 64 12.28 0.83 5.98
N MET A 65 11.87 1.53 4.93
CA MET A 65 10.71 2.41 4.93
C MET A 65 10.01 2.31 3.59
N TYR A 66 8.70 2.49 3.61
CA TYR A 66 7.85 2.42 2.41
C TYR A 66 6.90 3.61 2.36
N VAL A 67 6.56 4.00 1.15
CA VAL A 67 5.52 5.01 0.91
C VAL A 67 4.47 4.39 0.00
N VAL A 68 3.23 4.40 0.44
CA VAL A 68 2.08 4.03 -0.39
C VAL A 68 1.47 5.33 -0.89
N GLU A 69 1.42 5.48 -2.20
CA GLU A 69 0.83 6.63 -2.86
C GLU A 69 -0.48 6.23 -3.51
N VAL A 70 -1.56 6.93 -3.21
CA VAL A 70 -2.82 6.80 -3.96
C VAL A 70 -2.92 8.00 -4.90
N VAL A 71 -3.28 7.73 -6.15
CA VAL A 71 -3.46 8.77 -7.16
C VAL A 71 -4.88 9.28 -7.04
N SER A 72 -5.05 10.49 -6.47
CA SER A 72 -6.35 11.01 -6.03
C SER A 72 -7.42 10.96 -7.12
N GLU A 73 -7.11 11.40 -8.33
CA GLU A 73 -8.07 11.47 -9.44
C GLU A 73 -8.67 10.11 -9.79
N LYS A 74 -7.93 9.03 -9.53
CA LYS A 74 -8.36 7.66 -9.85
C LYS A 74 -8.86 6.91 -8.62
N PHE A 75 -8.13 7.04 -7.52
CA PHE A 75 -8.43 6.30 -6.30
C PHE A 75 -9.75 6.76 -5.67
N ASP A 76 -9.98 8.07 -5.61
CA ASP A 76 -11.15 8.63 -4.93
C ASP A 76 -12.47 8.28 -5.61
N GLN A 77 -12.44 7.87 -6.88
CA GLN A 77 -13.62 7.44 -7.63
C GLN A 77 -14.01 5.98 -7.34
N LEU A 78 -13.15 5.21 -6.70
CA LEU A 78 -13.39 3.80 -6.46
C LEU A 78 -14.36 3.60 -5.29
N SER A 79 -15.07 2.47 -5.33
CA SER A 79 -15.84 2.01 -4.16
C SER A 79 -14.87 1.64 -3.04
N GLN A 80 -15.38 1.53 -1.81
CA GLN A 80 -14.53 1.11 -0.69
C GLN A 80 -13.91 -0.25 -0.93
N GLU A 81 -14.68 -1.17 -1.52
CA GLU A 81 -14.21 -2.50 -1.85
C GLU A 81 -13.05 -2.47 -2.86
N GLU A 82 -13.19 -1.64 -3.89
CA GLU A 82 -12.13 -1.47 -4.89
C GLU A 82 -10.89 -0.81 -4.29
N LYS A 83 -11.08 0.17 -3.40
CA LYS A 83 -9.97 0.80 -2.67
C LYS A 83 -9.22 -0.22 -1.84
N ASP A 84 -9.95 -1.08 -1.13
CA ASP A 84 -9.33 -2.14 -0.32
C ASP A 84 -8.52 -3.10 -1.19
N LEU A 85 -9.06 -3.49 -2.34
CA LEU A 85 -8.37 -4.37 -3.28
C LEU A 85 -7.03 -3.75 -3.71
N VAL A 86 -7.05 -2.48 -4.05
CA VAL A 86 -5.84 -1.74 -4.46
C VAL A 86 -4.82 -1.71 -3.33
N LEU A 87 -5.25 -1.38 -2.11
CA LEU A 87 -4.35 -1.29 -0.97
C LEU A 87 -3.77 -2.64 -0.58
N ILE A 88 -4.57 -3.70 -0.62
CA ILE A 88 -4.09 -5.07 -0.38
C ILE A 88 -3.01 -5.43 -1.39
N HIS A 89 -3.24 -5.12 -2.66
CA HIS A 89 -2.28 -5.39 -3.72
C HIS A 89 -0.92 -4.71 -3.41
N GLU A 90 -0.95 -3.45 -3.00
CA GLU A 90 0.27 -2.71 -2.65
C GLU A 90 0.96 -3.31 -1.42
N LEU A 91 0.21 -3.69 -0.40
CA LEU A 91 0.77 -4.33 0.79
C LEU A 91 1.46 -5.66 0.46
N LEU A 92 0.97 -6.39 -0.54
CA LEU A 92 1.59 -7.66 -0.96
C LEU A 92 3.01 -7.47 -1.50
N HIS A 93 3.35 -6.30 -1.99
CA HIS A 93 4.70 -6.01 -2.47
C HIS A 93 5.73 -5.89 -1.35
N ILE A 94 5.29 -5.72 -0.11
CA ILE A 94 6.20 -5.64 1.05
C ILE A 94 6.67 -7.05 1.41
N PRO A 95 8.00 -7.32 1.42
CA PRO A 95 8.51 -8.64 1.79
C PRO A 95 8.15 -9.03 3.21
N LYS A 96 7.99 -10.32 3.46
CA LYS A 96 7.65 -10.86 4.79
C LYS A 96 8.66 -10.49 5.87
N GLY A 97 9.92 -10.28 5.49
CA GLY A 97 10.95 -9.83 6.42
C GLY A 97 11.01 -8.33 6.65
N PHE A 98 10.19 -7.55 5.94
CA PHE A 98 10.22 -6.09 5.98
C PHE A 98 11.64 -5.56 5.74
N THR A 99 12.29 -6.07 4.69
CA THR A 99 13.73 -5.91 4.46
C THR A 99 14.13 -4.70 3.62
N GLY A 100 13.15 -3.93 3.12
CA GLY A 100 13.41 -2.71 2.39
C GLY A 100 13.30 -2.81 0.87
N GLY A 101 13.18 -4.00 0.33
CA GLY A 101 12.91 -4.21 -1.10
C GLY A 101 11.42 -4.36 -1.37
N LEU A 102 11.07 -4.51 -2.64
CA LEU A 102 9.71 -4.79 -3.06
C LEU A 102 9.66 -6.13 -3.78
N ARG A 103 8.62 -6.92 -3.50
CA ARG A 103 8.37 -8.16 -4.21
C ARG A 103 7.72 -7.84 -5.55
N ARG A 104 8.12 -8.60 -6.59
CA ARG A 104 7.57 -8.42 -7.94
C ARG A 104 6.27 -9.19 -8.10
N HIS A 105 5.46 -8.77 -9.08
CA HIS A 105 4.29 -9.55 -9.48
C HIS A 105 4.69 -10.99 -9.84
N GLY A 106 3.85 -11.94 -9.45
CA GLY A 106 4.12 -13.36 -9.65
C GLY A 106 3.06 -14.21 -8.98
N PRO A 107 3.36 -15.49 -8.67
CA PRO A 107 2.35 -16.41 -8.11
C PRO A 107 1.74 -15.97 -6.78
N HIS A 108 2.48 -15.19 -5.98
CA HIS A 108 2.04 -14.76 -4.66
C HIS A 108 1.63 -13.30 -4.61
N ILE A 109 1.85 -12.54 -5.68
CA ILE A 109 1.54 -11.10 -5.74
C ILE A 109 0.87 -10.82 -7.07
N ASN A 110 -0.45 -10.87 -7.07
CA ASN A 110 -1.26 -10.61 -8.25
C ASN A 110 -2.69 -10.30 -7.81
N ASP A 111 -3.52 -9.92 -8.77
CA ASP A 111 -4.91 -9.56 -8.50
C ASP A 111 -5.72 -10.71 -7.92
N LYS A 112 -5.44 -11.94 -8.32
CA LYS A 112 -6.15 -13.11 -7.81
C LYS A 112 -5.92 -13.28 -6.31
N VAL A 113 -4.67 -13.17 -5.87
CA VAL A 113 -4.32 -13.25 -4.44
C VAL A 113 -4.97 -12.11 -3.67
N ALA A 114 -4.92 -10.89 -4.21
CA ALA A 114 -5.54 -9.73 -3.56
C ALA A 114 -7.05 -9.92 -3.42
N ARG A 115 -7.72 -10.47 -4.42
CA ARG A 115 -9.17 -10.74 -4.37
C ARG A 115 -9.53 -11.81 -3.35
N GLU A 116 -8.70 -12.84 -3.20
CA GLU A 116 -8.89 -13.84 -2.17
C GLU A 116 -8.83 -13.24 -0.78
N LEU A 117 -7.85 -12.37 -0.55
CA LEU A 117 -7.70 -11.66 0.72
C LEU A 117 -8.89 -10.72 0.98
N LEU A 118 -9.37 -10.04 -0.06
CA LEU A 118 -10.54 -9.18 0.05
C LEU A 118 -11.78 -9.99 0.44
N ARG A 119 -11.95 -11.19 -0.12
CA ARG A 119 -13.03 -12.08 0.24
C ARG A 119 -12.96 -12.48 1.71
N ARG A 120 -11.77 -12.79 2.21
CA ARG A 120 -11.56 -13.10 3.62
C ARG A 120 -11.92 -11.89 4.50
N LEU A 121 -11.53 -10.70 4.08
CA LEU A 121 -11.85 -9.47 4.79
C LEU A 121 -13.37 -9.28 4.92
N LYS A 122 -14.12 -9.52 3.85
CA LYS A 122 -15.57 -9.41 3.85
C LYS A 122 -16.21 -10.42 4.80
N ASN A 123 -15.74 -11.65 4.77
CA ASN A 123 -16.26 -12.70 5.66
C ASN A 123 -16.02 -12.37 7.13
N LEU A 124 -14.85 -11.83 7.45
CA LEU A 124 -14.52 -11.41 8.80
C LEU A 124 -15.36 -10.20 9.24
N GLY A 125 -15.66 -9.30 8.30
CA GLY A 125 -16.53 -8.16 8.57
C GLY A 125 -17.99 -8.52 8.85
N THR A 126 -18.46 -9.64 8.31
CA THR A 126 -19.86 -10.09 8.52
C THR A 126 -20.03 -10.88 9.81
N GLU A 127 -18.96 -11.28 10.48
CA GLU A 127 -19.01 -12.03 11.73
C GLU A 127 -19.12 -11.15 12.97
N ILE A 128 -19.15 -9.86 12.79
CA ILE A 128 -19.22 -8.90 13.91
C ILE A 128 -20.66 -8.69 14.37
#